data_ccef2253054bfab16b634006a5172d82
#
_entry.id   ccef2253054bfab16b634006a5172d82
#
_cell.length_a   1.000
_cell.length_b   1.000
_cell.length_c   1.000
_cell.angle_alpha   90.00
_cell.angle_beta   90.00
_cell.angle_gamma   90.00
#
_symmetry.space_group_name_H-M   'P 1'
#
loop_
_entity.id
_entity.type
_entity.pdbx_description
1 polymer ?
#
loop_
_entity_poly.entity_id
_entity_poly.type
_entity_poly.pdbx_seq_one_letter_code
_entity_poly.pdbx_strand_id
1 'polypeptide(L)'
;MKRDFLKSLGIEDKDIIDKIMDENSADIGKAKGELETYKTKVTNLENDIKAKDTEIETLKKSSGDVKALNDEITQLKADKTKLSDELNSKVTSLQKSHAIENGVRDAKAKNVKAVMALLDMDKITFADGKLDGLSAQLETLTKGDDT
;
A
#
# COMPACT_ATOMS: atom_id res chain seq x y z
N MET A 1 -16.67 -10.46 3.59
CA MET A 1 -17.02 -11.79 4.14
C MET A 1 -18.51 -12.01 3.97
N LYS A 2 -19.00 -13.29 3.87
CA LYS A 2 -20.44 -13.60 3.72
C LYS A 2 -20.92 -14.34 4.95
N ARG A 3 -22.18 -14.10 5.37
CA ARG A 3 -22.81 -14.78 6.52
C ARG A 3 -22.84 -16.31 6.34
N ASP A 4 -23.14 -16.76 5.13
CA ASP A 4 -23.21 -18.19 4.83
C ASP A 4 -21.85 -18.89 5.00
N PHE A 5 -20.76 -18.16 4.77
CA PHE A 5 -19.41 -18.67 5.03
C PHE A 5 -19.18 -18.91 6.52
N LEU A 6 -19.61 -17.99 7.40
CA LEU A 6 -19.50 -18.16 8.84
C LEU A 6 -20.33 -19.36 9.34
N LYS A 7 -21.54 -19.53 8.79
CA LYS A 7 -22.39 -20.68 9.09
C LYS A 7 -21.74 -22.01 8.65
N SER A 8 -21.09 -22.04 7.50
CA SER A 8 -20.37 -23.23 7.02
C SER A 8 -19.18 -23.62 7.89
N LEU A 9 -18.68 -22.71 8.73
CA LEU A 9 -17.65 -22.93 9.73
C LEU A 9 -18.21 -23.36 11.10
N GLY A 10 -19.53 -23.59 11.20
CA GLY A 10 -20.19 -24.00 12.42
C GLY A 10 -20.55 -22.85 13.37
N ILE A 11 -20.45 -21.58 12.93
CA ILE A 11 -20.86 -20.43 13.72
C ILE A 11 -22.35 -20.18 13.41
N GLU A 12 -23.23 -20.64 14.28
CA GLU A 12 -24.68 -20.51 14.09
C GLU A 12 -25.27 -19.33 14.88
N ASP A 13 -24.57 -18.86 15.92
CA ASP A 13 -25.02 -17.76 16.76
C ASP A 13 -25.09 -16.46 15.96
N LYS A 14 -26.32 -15.91 15.90
CA LYS A 14 -26.61 -14.69 15.12
C LYS A 14 -25.85 -13.48 15.63
N ASP A 15 -25.72 -13.32 16.95
CA ASP A 15 -25.09 -12.14 17.56
C ASP A 15 -23.55 -12.19 17.35
N ILE A 16 -22.98 -13.37 17.35
CA ILE A 16 -21.56 -13.57 17.00
C ILE A 16 -21.33 -13.26 15.54
N ILE A 17 -22.17 -13.79 14.64
CA ILE A 17 -22.11 -13.50 13.20
C ILE A 17 -22.25 -11.99 12.96
N ASP A 18 -23.19 -11.31 13.59
CA ASP A 18 -23.39 -9.87 13.42
C ASP A 18 -22.15 -9.08 13.86
N LYS A 19 -21.59 -9.38 15.03
CA LYS A 19 -20.33 -8.74 15.50
C LYS A 19 -19.15 -8.95 14.56
N ILE A 20 -18.98 -10.16 14.05
CA ILE A 20 -17.90 -10.47 13.08
C ILE A 20 -18.12 -9.69 11.77
N MET A 21 -19.34 -9.59 11.30
CA MET A 21 -19.68 -8.85 10.07
C MET A 21 -19.50 -7.35 10.25
N ASP A 22 -19.85 -6.80 11.39
CA ASP A 22 -19.69 -5.36 11.71
C ASP A 22 -18.20 -5.01 11.78
N GLU A 23 -17.38 -5.80 12.48
CA GLU A 23 -15.93 -5.58 12.55
C GLU A 23 -15.28 -5.69 11.18
N ASN A 24 -15.63 -6.72 10.41
CA ASN A 24 -15.13 -6.86 9.04
C ASN A 24 -15.53 -5.67 8.14
N SER A 25 -16.75 -5.12 8.34
CA SER A 25 -17.22 -3.96 7.57
C SER A 25 -16.46 -2.70 7.97
N ALA A 26 -16.17 -2.54 9.26
CA ALA A 26 -15.37 -1.42 9.77
C ALA A 26 -13.93 -1.46 9.22
N ASP A 27 -13.29 -2.64 9.21
CA ASP A 27 -11.95 -2.82 8.66
C ASP A 27 -11.90 -2.54 7.16
N ILE A 28 -12.89 -3.04 6.41
CA ILE A 28 -13.01 -2.74 4.98
C ILE A 28 -13.24 -1.24 4.75
N GLY A 29 -14.04 -0.60 5.60
CA GLY A 29 -14.28 0.84 5.54
C GLY A 29 -13.00 1.66 5.74
N LYS A 30 -12.20 1.31 6.74
CA LYS A 30 -10.88 1.94 6.99
C LYS A 30 -9.93 1.75 5.82
N ALA A 31 -9.78 0.51 5.33
CA ALA A 31 -8.90 0.21 4.21
C ALA A 31 -9.30 0.96 2.93
N LYS A 32 -10.61 1.06 2.65
CA LYS A 32 -11.12 1.86 1.54
C LYS A 32 -10.82 3.36 1.71
N GLY A 33 -11.01 3.90 2.91
CA GLY A 33 -10.70 5.30 3.22
C GLY A 33 -9.22 5.62 3.03
N GLU A 34 -8.33 4.75 3.49
CA GLU A 34 -6.90 4.87 3.28
C GLU A 34 -6.55 4.81 1.79
N LEU A 35 -7.13 3.86 1.05
CA LEU A 35 -6.93 3.74 -0.40
C LEU A 35 -7.33 5.02 -1.14
N GLU A 36 -8.49 5.61 -0.83
CA GLU A 36 -8.91 6.88 -1.44
C GLU A 36 -7.99 8.04 -1.06
N THR A 37 -7.52 8.08 0.18
CA THR A 37 -6.53 9.07 0.61
C THR A 37 -5.24 8.96 -0.20
N TYR A 38 -4.76 7.73 -0.43
CA TYR A 38 -3.56 7.53 -1.24
C TYR A 38 -3.77 7.82 -2.71
N LYS A 39 -4.91 7.46 -3.30
CA LYS A 39 -5.26 7.85 -4.66
C LYS A 39 -5.24 9.37 -4.84
N THR A 40 -5.83 10.10 -3.90
CA THR A 40 -5.81 11.56 -3.92
C THR A 40 -4.38 12.11 -3.85
N LYS A 41 -3.53 11.54 -2.98
CA LYS A 41 -2.13 11.94 -2.89
C LYS A 41 -1.37 11.67 -4.18
N VAL A 42 -1.60 10.51 -4.81
CA VAL A 42 -0.99 10.17 -6.11
C VAL A 42 -1.40 11.18 -7.17
N THR A 43 -2.69 11.47 -7.29
CA THR A 43 -3.20 12.47 -8.26
C THR A 43 -2.59 13.86 -8.03
N ASN A 44 -2.48 14.29 -6.78
CA ASN A 44 -1.86 15.58 -6.46
C ASN A 44 -0.39 15.62 -6.87
N LEU A 45 0.38 14.57 -6.55
CA LEU A 45 1.78 14.46 -6.92
C LEU A 45 1.97 14.42 -8.45
N GLU A 46 1.10 13.73 -9.18
CA GLU A 46 1.10 13.74 -10.66
C GLU A 46 0.83 15.14 -11.22
N ASN A 47 -0.08 15.90 -10.61
CA ASN A 47 -0.35 17.29 -11.00
C ASN A 47 0.84 18.21 -10.69
N ASP A 48 1.50 18.03 -9.54
CA ASP A 48 2.71 18.76 -9.18
C ASP A 48 3.85 18.49 -10.17
N ILE A 49 4.03 17.24 -10.58
CA ILE A 49 5.00 16.87 -11.63
C ILE A 49 4.69 17.59 -12.94
N LYS A 50 3.42 17.59 -13.39
CA LYS A 50 3.00 18.30 -14.62
C LYS A 50 3.23 19.81 -14.52
N ALA A 51 2.94 20.40 -13.37
CA ALA A 51 3.18 21.82 -13.12
C ALA A 51 4.67 22.14 -13.24
N LYS A 52 5.55 21.31 -12.65
CA LYS A 52 7.00 21.45 -12.76
C LYS A 52 7.51 21.28 -14.18
N ASP A 53 6.95 20.37 -14.96
CA ASP A 53 7.29 20.24 -16.38
C ASP A 53 6.95 21.51 -17.18
N THR A 54 5.77 22.11 -16.91
CA THR A 54 5.35 23.36 -17.55
C THR A 54 6.28 24.52 -17.18
N GLU A 55 6.68 24.61 -15.91
CA GLU A 55 7.63 25.61 -15.41
C GLU A 55 8.99 25.47 -16.10
N ILE A 56 9.51 24.25 -16.21
CA ILE A 56 10.75 23.94 -16.95
C ILE A 56 10.66 24.38 -18.41
N GLU A 57 9.55 24.11 -19.10
CA GLU A 57 9.38 24.52 -20.50
C GLU A 57 9.27 26.04 -20.67
N THR A 58 8.66 26.72 -19.70
CA THR A 58 8.57 28.20 -19.70
C THR A 58 9.93 28.82 -19.49
N LEU A 59 10.71 28.30 -18.53
CA LEU A 59 12.08 28.78 -18.26
C LEU A 59 13.00 28.58 -19.46
N LYS A 60 12.88 27.47 -20.20
CA LYS A 60 13.63 27.27 -21.45
C LYS A 60 13.34 28.27 -22.53
N LYS A 61 12.12 28.83 -22.59
CA LYS A 61 11.68 29.81 -23.61
C LYS A 61 12.05 31.23 -23.28
N SER A 62 12.20 31.59 -22.01
CA SER A 62 12.50 32.95 -21.53
C SER A 62 13.99 33.14 -21.27
N SER A 63 14.81 33.21 -22.30
CA SER A 63 16.27 33.31 -22.14
C SER A 63 16.75 34.76 -21.96
N GLY A 64 16.96 35.16 -20.71
CA GLY A 64 17.74 36.38 -20.39
C GLY A 64 19.05 36.08 -19.66
N ASP A 65 19.11 35.00 -18.84
CA ASP A 65 20.32 34.62 -18.13
C ASP A 65 20.50 33.10 -18.20
N VAL A 66 21.12 32.65 -19.28
CA VAL A 66 21.21 31.23 -19.68
C VAL A 66 21.82 30.35 -18.63
N LYS A 67 22.74 30.87 -17.82
CA LYS A 67 23.40 30.04 -16.79
C LYS A 67 22.49 29.80 -15.58
N ALA A 68 21.89 30.86 -15.04
CA ALA A 68 20.97 30.77 -13.88
C ALA A 68 19.76 29.89 -14.23
N LEU A 69 19.20 30.07 -15.44
CA LEU A 69 18.10 29.22 -15.92
C LEU A 69 18.47 27.76 -16.10
N ASN A 70 19.67 27.45 -16.58
CA ASN A 70 20.15 26.09 -16.71
C ASN A 70 20.37 25.44 -15.33
N ASP A 71 20.88 26.17 -14.36
CA ASP A 71 21.06 25.71 -12.99
C ASP A 71 19.69 25.40 -12.35
N GLU A 72 18.70 26.29 -12.55
CA GLU A 72 17.33 26.09 -12.05
C GLU A 72 16.62 24.91 -12.74
N ILE A 73 16.76 24.78 -14.05
CA ILE A 73 16.25 23.61 -14.80
C ILE A 73 16.87 22.32 -14.28
N THR A 74 18.14 22.33 -13.97
CA THR A 74 18.85 21.14 -13.44
C THR A 74 18.29 20.75 -12.07
N GLN A 75 18.08 21.76 -11.19
CA GLN A 75 17.50 21.53 -9.87
C GLN A 75 16.06 21.00 -9.98
N LEU A 76 15.21 21.62 -10.80
CA LEU A 76 13.82 21.19 -11.00
C LEU A 76 13.73 19.75 -11.55
N LYS A 77 14.65 19.37 -12.43
CA LYS A 77 14.73 17.99 -12.92
C LYS A 77 15.11 17.00 -11.82
N ALA A 78 16.06 17.37 -10.96
CA ALA A 78 16.46 16.54 -9.82
C ALA A 78 15.30 16.39 -8.83
N ASP A 79 14.60 17.47 -8.52
CA ASP A 79 13.44 17.45 -7.63
C ASP A 79 12.28 16.60 -8.20
N LYS A 80 12.01 16.71 -9.50
CA LYS A 80 11.05 15.86 -10.21
C LYS A 80 11.40 14.38 -10.09
N THR A 81 12.66 14.02 -10.36
CA THR A 81 13.11 12.63 -10.26
C THR A 81 12.92 12.10 -8.84
N LYS A 82 13.37 12.86 -7.84
CA LYS A 82 13.21 12.52 -6.43
C LYS A 82 11.74 12.30 -6.05
N LEU A 83 10.86 13.21 -6.48
CA LEU A 83 9.41 13.11 -6.21
C LEU A 83 8.80 11.87 -6.88
N SER A 84 9.22 11.57 -8.12
CA SER A 84 8.79 10.37 -8.84
C SER A 84 9.23 9.09 -8.14
N ASP A 85 10.47 9.04 -7.67
CA ASP A 85 11.03 7.87 -6.96
C ASP A 85 10.35 7.66 -5.59
N GLU A 86 10.09 8.75 -4.87
CA GLU A 86 9.33 8.71 -3.61
C GLU A 86 7.90 8.21 -3.84
N LEU A 87 7.25 8.66 -4.91
CA LEU A 87 5.91 8.21 -5.28
C LEU A 87 5.91 6.71 -5.59
N ASN A 88 6.81 6.27 -6.46
CA ASN A 88 6.93 4.86 -6.83
C ASN A 88 7.22 3.97 -5.62
N SER A 89 8.11 4.42 -4.74
CA SER A 89 8.43 3.72 -3.49
C SER A 89 7.21 3.60 -2.58
N LYS A 90 6.43 4.66 -2.43
CA LYS A 90 5.19 4.64 -1.64
C LYS A 90 4.13 3.73 -2.24
N VAL A 91 3.95 3.78 -3.56
CA VAL A 91 3.01 2.90 -4.28
C VAL A 91 3.40 1.43 -4.08
N THR A 92 4.67 1.10 -4.29
CA THR A 92 5.18 -0.26 -4.10
C THR A 92 5.02 -0.75 -2.66
N SER A 93 5.34 0.11 -1.67
CA SER A 93 5.16 -0.23 -0.25
C SER A 93 3.71 -0.49 0.11
N LEU A 94 2.78 0.29 -0.46
CA LEU A 94 1.36 0.10 -0.27
C LEU A 94 0.87 -1.20 -0.89
N GLN A 95 1.26 -1.47 -2.13
CA GLN A 95 0.93 -2.71 -2.81
C GLN A 95 1.46 -3.92 -2.05
N LYS A 96 2.71 -3.85 -1.55
CA LYS A 96 3.31 -4.88 -0.69
C LYS A 96 2.47 -5.09 0.58
N SER A 97 2.15 -4.02 1.30
CA SER A 97 1.36 -4.10 2.54
C SER A 97 -0.01 -4.72 2.30
N HIS A 98 -0.72 -4.28 1.26
CA HIS A 98 -2.01 -4.85 0.87
C HIS A 98 -1.93 -6.32 0.48
N ALA A 99 -0.90 -6.69 -0.27
CA ALA A 99 -0.70 -8.08 -0.68
C ALA A 99 -0.40 -8.98 0.53
N ILE A 100 0.43 -8.51 1.49
CA ILE A 100 0.69 -9.22 2.74
C ILE A 100 -0.59 -9.37 3.55
N GLU A 101 -1.36 -8.29 3.73
CA GLU A 101 -2.61 -8.31 4.48
C GLU A 101 -3.61 -9.31 3.89
N ASN A 102 -3.74 -9.33 2.57
CA ASN A 102 -4.59 -10.31 1.87
C ASN A 102 -4.06 -11.73 2.05
N GLY A 103 -2.75 -11.96 1.90
CA GLY A 103 -2.15 -13.28 2.12
C GLY A 103 -2.33 -13.81 3.55
N VAL A 104 -2.25 -12.93 4.56
CA VAL A 104 -2.54 -13.29 5.96
C VAL A 104 -4.02 -13.63 6.16
N ARG A 105 -4.94 -12.91 5.51
CA ARG A 105 -6.38 -13.22 5.53
C ARG A 105 -6.69 -14.55 4.83
N ASP A 106 -6.08 -14.79 3.68
CA ASP A 106 -6.25 -16.03 2.92
C ASP A 106 -5.76 -17.24 3.72
N ALA A 107 -4.74 -17.05 4.55
CA ALA A 107 -4.26 -18.03 5.53
C ALA A 107 -5.20 -18.20 6.75
N LYS A 108 -6.37 -17.55 6.74
CA LYS A 108 -7.42 -17.64 7.79
C LYS A 108 -6.96 -17.17 9.18
N ALA A 109 -6.05 -16.19 9.24
CA ALA A 109 -5.64 -15.61 10.50
C ALA A 109 -6.82 -14.96 11.24
N LYS A 110 -7.01 -15.32 12.50
CA LYS A 110 -8.07 -14.76 13.36
C LYS A 110 -7.86 -13.26 13.65
N ASN A 111 -6.60 -12.84 13.72
CA ASN A 111 -6.22 -11.45 13.94
C ASN A 111 -5.09 -11.09 12.98
N VAL A 112 -5.43 -10.43 11.88
CA VAL A 112 -4.49 -10.02 10.83
C VAL A 112 -3.38 -9.13 11.38
N LYS A 113 -3.72 -8.14 12.22
CA LYS A 113 -2.75 -7.20 12.79
C LYS A 113 -1.72 -7.89 13.70
N ALA A 114 -2.19 -8.83 14.52
CA ALA A 114 -1.29 -9.61 15.39
C ALA A 114 -0.32 -10.46 14.56
N VAL A 115 -0.82 -11.13 13.53
CA VAL A 115 0.03 -11.93 12.64
C VAL A 115 1.01 -11.04 11.88
N MET A 116 0.57 -9.90 11.34
CA MET A 116 1.46 -8.95 10.66
C MET A 116 2.58 -8.42 11.56
N ALA A 117 2.32 -8.24 12.85
CA ALA A 117 3.35 -7.82 13.82
C ALA A 117 4.41 -8.89 14.11
N LEU A 118 4.11 -10.16 13.82
CA LEU A 118 5.04 -11.28 13.99
C LEU A 118 5.84 -11.59 12.71
N LEU A 119 5.48 -10.98 11.58
CA LEU A 119 6.16 -11.18 10.31
C LEU A 119 7.45 -10.35 10.24
N ASP A 120 8.50 -10.97 9.73
CA ASP A 120 9.73 -10.30 9.34
C ASP A 120 9.54 -9.69 7.95
N MET A 121 9.19 -8.39 7.92
CA MET A 121 8.89 -7.65 6.70
C MET A 121 10.09 -7.52 5.76
N ASP A 122 11.31 -7.62 6.26
CA ASP A 122 12.54 -7.53 5.46
C ASP A 122 12.78 -8.79 4.62
N LYS A 123 12.25 -9.93 5.09
CA LYS A 123 12.31 -11.21 4.37
C LYS A 123 11.15 -11.43 3.39
N ILE A 124 10.21 -10.49 3.33
CA ILE A 124 9.12 -10.55 2.37
C ILE A 124 9.44 -9.60 1.23
N THR A 125 9.58 -10.12 0.02
CA THR A 125 9.76 -9.31 -1.19
C THR A 125 8.45 -9.20 -1.97
N PHE A 126 8.31 -8.10 -2.72
CA PHE A 126 7.18 -7.85 -3.58
C PHE A 126 7.69 -7.37 -4.93
N ALA A 127 7.51 -8.19 -5.96
CA ALA A 127 7.91 -7.88 -7.33
C ALA A 127 6.84 -8.39 -8.31
N ASP A 128 6.55 -7.62 -9.32
CA ASP A 128 5.59 -7.96 -10.40
C ASP A 128 4.22 -8.43 -9.87
N GLY A 129 3.76 -7.80 -8.79
CA GLY A 129 2.48 -8.13 -8.16
C GLY A 129 2.49 -9.43 -7.34
N LYS A 130 3.65 -10.06 -7.12
CA LYS A 130 3.79 -11.29 -6.36
C LYS A 130 4.58 -11.08 -5.09
N LEU A 131 4.12 -11.75 -4.02
CA LEU A 131 4.84 -11.86 -2.75
C LEU A 131 5.70 -13.12 -2.73
N ASP A 132 6.92 -12.97 -2.24
CA ASP A 132 7.79 -14.08 -1.88
C ASP A 132 8.18 -13.99 -0.41
N GLY A 133 8.38 -15.14 0.24
CA GLY A 133 8.75 -15.25 1.66
C GLY A 133 7.58 -15.22 2.66
N LEU A 134 6.37 -14.78 2.28
CA LEU A 134 5.23 -14.73 3.19
C LEU A 134 4.74 -16.12 3.60
N SER A 135 4.54 -17.02 2.65
CA SER A 135 3.99 -18.37 2.91
C SER A 135 4.85 -19.16 3.88
N ALA A 136 6.16 -19.12 3.75
CA ALA A 136 7.10 -19.80 4.64
C ALA A 136 7.02 -19.28 6.08
N GLN A 137 6.84 -17.98 6.26
CA GLN A 137 6.69 -17.39 7.59
C GLN A 137 5.34 -17.75 8.21
N LEU A 138 4.25 -17.73 7.44
CA LEU A 138 2.93 -18.13 7.91
C LEU A 138 2.89 -19.61 8.30
N GLU A 139 3.54 -20.50 7.55
CA GLU A 139 3.68 -21.91 7.92
C GLU A 139 4.44 -22.10 9.23
N THR A 140 5.49 -21.31 9.46
CA THR A 140 6.26 -21.37 10.70
C THR A 140 5.42 -20.92 11.89
N LEU A 141 4.62 -19.86 11.73
CA LEU A 141 3.74 -19.35 12.78
C LEU A 141 2.61 -20.33 13.12
N THR A 142 2.05 -21.02 12.12
CA THR A 142 1.00 -22.03 12.34
C THR A 142 1.52 -23.30 12.99
N LYS A 143 2.76 -23.69 12.72
CA LYS A 143 3.40 -24.88 13.35
C LYS A 143 3.93 -24.60 14.75
N GLY A 144 4.15 -23.34 15.13
CA GLY A 144 4.63 -22.94 16.45
C GLY A 144 3.54 -22.89 17.53
N ASP A 145 2.27 -22.94 17.15
CA ASP A 145 1.13 -22.87 18.07
C ASP A 145 0.64 -24.25 18.55
N ASP A 146 1.32 -25.32 18.15
CA ASP A 146 1.02 -26.73 18.53
C ASP A 146 1.87 -27.22 19.73
N THR A 147 2.36 -26.28 20.58
CA THR A 147 3.04 -26.64 21.85
C THR A 147 2.34 -26.08 23.06
#